data_23ce45d8776bd42348c6dc6adb8c6840
#
_entry.id   23ce45d8776bd42348c6dc6adb8c6840
#
_cell.length_a   1.000
_cell.length_b   1.000
_cell.length_c   1.000
_cell.angle_alpha   90.00
_cell.angle_beta   90.00
_cell.angle_gamma   90.00
#
_symmetry.space_group_name_H-M   'P 1'
#
loop_
_entity.id
_entity.type
_entity.pdbx_description
1 polymer ?
#
loop_
_entity_poly.entity_id
_entity_poly.type
_entity_poly.pdbx_seq_one_letter_code
_entity_poly.pdbx_strand_id
1 'polypeptide(L)'
;MSANRFDTLALHAGAAPDPTTGARATPIYQTTSFSFRDSDHAAALFNMERAGHVYSRISNPTVAVFEERVAALENGAGAIGTASGQAALHLAIATLMGAGSHIVASSALYGGSHNLLHYTLRRFGIETTFVKPGDLDAWRAALRPNTRLLFGETLGNPGLDVLDIAAVAQIAHEHRVPLLVDSTFTTPYLLKPFEHGADFVYHSATKFLGGHGTTIGGVLVDGGTFDFEASGRFPEFTEPYDGFHGMVFSEESTVAPFLLRARREGLRDFGACLHPQAAWQLLQGIETLPLRMERHVANTRRVVEFLAGHAAVESVAYPELPTHLDHALAKRLLPRGAGAVFSFNLRGDRAAGRSFIEALALFSHLANVGDARSLVIHPASTTHFRMDAAALAAAGIAEGTIRLSIGLEDPDDLIDDLKRALKATQKASGSGAPRGGAPGVSGASGTAAQPRPESA
;
A
#
# COMPACT_ATOMS: atom_id res chain seq x y z
N MET A 1 8.56 16.67 -28.31
CA MET A 1 8.64 15.21 -28.42
C MET A 1 7.38 14.66 -27.77
N SER A 2 6.66 13.71 -28.39
CA SER A 2 5.52 13.07 -27.74
C SER A 2 6.01 12.37 -26.46
N ALA A 3 5.28 12.50 -25.34
CA ALA A 3 5.62 11.82 -24.10
C ALA A 3 5.69 10.30 -24.36
N ASN A 4 6.71 9.63 -23.81
CA ASN A 4 6.84 8.19 -23.92
C ASN A 4 5.63 7.49 -23.29
N ARG A 5 5.25 6.33 -23.82
CA ARG A 5 4.17 5.50 -23.27
C ARG A 5 4.65 4.74 -22.05
N PHE A 6 3.71 4.21 -21.27
CA PHE A 6 3.95 3.55 -19.97
C PHE A 6 5.08 2.51 -19.99
N ASP A 7 5.05 1.57 -20.94
CA ASP A 7 6.04 0.49 -21.02
C ASP A 7 7.45 1.01 -21.26
N THR A 8 7.58 2.06 -22.12
CA THR A 8 8.84 2.74 -22.34
C THR A 8 9.32 3.50 -21.09
N LEU A 9 8.40 4.15 -20.37
CA LEU A 9 8.72 4.83 -19.12
C LEU A 9 9.17 3.84 -18.04
N ALA A 10 8.53 2.66 -17.94
CA ALA A 10 8.92 1.61 -16.99
C ALA A 10 10.39 1.16 -17.18
N LEU A 11 10.90 1.22 -18.39
CA LEU A 11 12.28 0.84 -18.73
C LEU A 11 13.29 2.00 -18.65
N HIS A 12 12.87 3.22 -19.04
CA HIS A 12 13.80 4.30 -19.35
C HIS A 12 13.72 5.54 -18.45
N ALA A 13 12.57 5.80 -17.79
CA ALA A 13 12.43 7.01 -17.00
C ALA A 13 13.46 7.05 -15.85
N GLY A 14 14.10 8.20 -15.67
CA GLY A 14 15.13 8.43 -14.66
C GLY A 14 16.48 7.73 -14.93
N ALA A 15 16.57 6.85 -15.93
CA ALA A 15 17.79 6.12 -16.22
C ALA A 15 18.56 6.73 -17.40
N ALA A 16 19.85 6.97 -17.16
CA ALA A 16 20.84 7.31 -18.19
C ALA A 16 22.08 6.42 -18.01
N PRO A 17 22.86 6.16 -19.08
CA PRO A 17 24.15 5.52 -18.90
C PRO A 17 25.03 6.30 -17.90
N ASP A 18 25.75 5.57 -17.04
CA ASP A 18 26.64 6.20 -16.07
C ASP A 18 27.68 7.08 -16.79
N PRO A 19 27.81 8.37 -16.44
CA PRO A 19 28.66 9.30 -17.21
C PRO A 19 30.15 9.00 -17.09
N THR A 20 30.58 8.22 -16.08
CA THR A 20 31.98 7.91 -15.85
C THR A 20 32.39 6.61 -16.55
N THR A 21 31.53 5.58 -16.48
CA THR A 21 31.85 4.23 -16.93
C THR A 21 31.10 3.81 -18.20
N GLY A 22 30.02 4.52 -18.55
CA GLY A 22 29.09 4.14 -19.60
C GLY A 22 28.20 2.95 -19.23
N ALA A 23 28.15 2.53 -17.96
CA ALA A 23 27.31 1.42 -17.52
C ALA A 23 25.84 1.67 -17.87
N ARG A 24 25.23 0.69 -18.58
CA ARG A 24 23.85 0.82 -19.05
C ARG A 24 22.84 0.61 -17.92
N ALA A 25 23.09 -0.37 -17.04
CA ALA A 25 22.26 -0.59 -15.86
C ALA A 25 22.57 0.47 -14.80
N THR A 26 21.56 0.87 -14.05
CA THR A 26 21.74 1.83 -12.95
C THR A 26 22.74 1.27 -11.93
N PRO A 27 23.87 1.95 -11.65
CA PRO A 27 24.82 1.52 -10.63
C PRO A 27 24.21 1.57 -9.23
N ILE A 28 24.66 0.69 -8.33
CA ILE A 28 24.30 0.73 -6.91
C ILE A 28 25.33 1.59 -6.17
N TYR A 29 24.94 2.80 -5.80
CA TYR A 29 25.79 3.71 -5.01
C TYR A 29 25.67 3.38 -3.51
N GLN A 30 26.39 2.34 -3.10
CA GLN A 30 26.39 1.84 -1.71
C GLN A 30 27.35 2.69 -0.85
N THR A 31 26.96 3.92 -0.57
CA THR A 31 27.74 4.87 0.24
C THR A 31 26.84 5.66 1.18
N THR A 32 27.37 6.11 2.30
CA THR A 32 26.66 6.99 3.24
C THR A 32 26.75 8.46 2.82
N SER A 33 27.89 8.90 2.29
CA SER A 33 28.21 10.31 2.03
C SER A 33 28.96 10.48 0.71
N PHE A 34 28.93 11.70 0.20
CA PHE A 34 29.57 12.08 -1.06
C PHE A 34 30.59 13.20 -0.82
N SER A 35 31.77 13.09 -1.44
CA SER A 35 32.85 14.07 -1.28
C SER A 35 32.51 15.35 -2.04
N PHE A 36 32.78 16.47 -1.39
CA PHE A 36 32.70 17.79 -2.02
C PHE A 36 33.98 18.05 -2.83
N ARG A 37 33.91 18.87 -3.85
CA ARG A 37 35.08 19.31 -4.64
C ARG A 37 35.90 20.32 -3.87
N ASP A 38 35.24 21.26 -3.18
CA ASP A 38 35.77 22.36 -2.41
C ASP A 38 34.70 22.89 -1.43
N SER A 39 35.03 23.90 -0.63
CA SER A 39 34.13 24.50 0.35
C SER A 39 32.97 25.25 -0.29
N ASP A 40 33.18 25.88 -1.44
CA ASP A 40 32.10 26.61 -2.16
C ASP A 40 31.08 25.62 -2.74
N HIS A 41 31.56 24.51 -3.27
CA HIS A 41 30.67 23.42 -3.70
C HIS A 41 29.85 22.83 -2.55
N ALA A 42 30.46 22.67 -1.37
CA ALA A 42 29.74 22.22 -0.18
C ALA A 42 28.64 23.21 0.20
N ALA A 43 28.97 24.51 0.30
CA ALA A 43 28.03 25.56 0.63
C ALA A 43 26.85 25.61 -0.36
N ALA A 44 27.11 25.57 -1.66
CA ALA A 44 26.08 25.60 -2.71
C ALA A 44 25.10 24.39 -2.63
N LEU A 45 25.58 23.20 -2.23
CA LEU A 45 24.74 22.02 -2.02
C LEU A 45 23.84 22.15 -0.78
N PHE A 46 24.38 22.68 0.33
CA PHE A 46 23.61 22.89 1.57
C PHE A 46 22.57 24.00 1.40
N ASN A 47 22.93 25.07 0.68
CA ASN A 47 22.03 26.19 0.37
C ASN A 47 21.03 25.87 -0.77
N MET A 48 21.07 24.69 -1.36
CA MET A 48 20.24 24.26 -2.50
C MET A 48 20.43 25.08 -3.80
N GLU A 49 21.49 25.86 -3.88
CA GLU A 49 21.88 26.61 -5.10
C GLU A 49 22.33 25.66 -6.22
N ARG A 50 22.64 24.41 -5.88
CA ARG A 50 23.09 23.39 -6.80
C ARG A 50 22.48 22.04 -6.50
N ALA A 51 22.08 21.31 -7.55
CA ALA A 51 21.66 19.92 -7.43
C ALA A 51 22.87 19.00 -7.15
N GLY A 52 22.69 18.01 -6.27
CA GLY A 52 23.68 17.02 -5.96
C GLY A 52 23.35 16.18 -4.73
N HIS A 53 24.28 15.30 -4.37
CA HIS A 53 24.12 14.40 -3.23
C HIS A 53 25.12 14.77 -2.13
N VAL A 54 24.65 14.74 -0.88
CA VAL A 54 25.46 15.02 0.31
C VAL A 54 25.53 13.78 1.19
N TYR A 55 24.38 13.19 1.48
CA TYR A 55 24.25 12.06 2.38
C TYR A 55 23.06 11.17 1.94
N SER A 56 23.28 9.85 1.89
CA SER A 56 22.32 8.90 1.31
C SER A 56 20.97 8.83 2.04
N ARG A 57 20.86 9.27 3.29
CA ARG A 57 19.58 9.40 3.99
C ARG A 57 18.68 10.46 3.33
N ILE A 58 19.26 11.50 2.74
CA ILE A 58 18.50 12.60 2.09
C ILE A 58 18.30 12.31 0.60
N SER A 59 19.37 11.91 -0.08
CA SER A 59 19.35 11.59 -1.52
C SER A 59 20.52 10.68 -1.90
N ASN A 60 20.26 9.77 -2.86
CA ASN A 60 21.24 8.82 -3.36
C ASN A 60 21.00 8.62 -4.86
N PRO A 61 22.02 8.54 -5.73
CA PRO A 61 21.82 8.42 -7.19
C PRO A 61 20.97 7.22 -7.61
N THR A 62 21.13 6.06 -6.97
CA THR A 62 20.33 4.85 -7.27
C THR A 62 18.88 5.05 -6.87
N VAL A 63 18.63 5.65 -5.69
CA VAL A 63 17.28 5.96 -5.20
C VAL A 63 16.62 7.01 -6.08
N ALA A 64 17.35 8.03 -6.56
CA ALA A 64 16.83 9.06 -7.44
C ALA A 64 16.25 8.45 -8.74
N VAL A 65 16.93 7.48 -9.36
CA VAL A 65 16.40 6.78 -10.55
C VAL A 65 15.06 6.08 -10.24
N PHE A 66 14.94 5.45 -9.07
CA PHE A 66 13.69 4.83 -8.65
C PHE A 66 12.57 5.88 -8.45
N GLU A 67 12.88 6.98 -7.78
CA GLU A 67 11.96 8.08 -7.52
C GLU A 67 11.45 8.71 -8.82
N GLU A 68 12.36 9.06 -9.75
CA GLU A 68 12.04 9.63 -11.06
C GLU A 68 11.19 8.66 -11.92
N ARG A 69 11.50 7.36 -11.85
CA ARG A 69 10.75 6.34 -12.60
C ARG A 69 9.32 6.23 -12.12
N VAL A 70 9.10 6.13 -10.81
CA VAL A 70 7.74 6.03 -10.26
C VAL A 70 6.97 7.33 -10.48
N ALA A 71 7.59 8.49 -10.29
CA ALA A 71 6.97 9.77 -10.60
C ALA A 71 6.51 9.85 -12.06
N ALA A 72 7.36 9.44 -13.00
CA ALA A 72 7.00 9.42 -14.42
C ALA A 72 5.86 8.43 -14.75
N LEU A 73 5.82 7.27 -14.10
CA LEU A 73 4.76 6.28 -14.30
C LEU A 73 3.41 6.77 -13.75
N GLU A 74 3.40 7.51 -12.66
CA GLU A 74 2.21 8.12 -12.08
C GLU A 74 1.78 9.43 -12.76
N ASN A 75 2.61 10.04 -13.62
CA ASN A 75 2.47 11.41 -14.12
C ASN A 75 2.58 12.46 -12.99
N GLY A 76 3.35 12.18 -11.93
CA GLY A 76 3.60 13.09 -10.81
C GLY A 76 4.73 14.08 -11.09
N ALA A 77 4.78 15.16 -10.31
CA ALA A 77 5.84 16.17 -10.36
C ALA A 77 7.17 15.67 -9.80
N GLY A 78 7.11 14.69 -8.86
CA GLY A 78 8.29 14.07 -8.29
C GLY A 78 7.91 13.01 -7.24
N ALA A 79 8.92 12.33 -6.68
CA ALA A 79 8.70 11.30 -5.67
C ALA A 79 9.82 11.25 -4.61
N ILE A 80 9.52 10.57 -3.50
CA ILE A 80 10.45 10.24 -2.42
C ILE A 80 10.38 8.76 -2.11
N GLY A 81 11.51 8.06 -2.23
CA GLY A 81 11.67 6.67 -1.83
C GLY A 81 11.82 6.54 -0.32
N THR A 82 11.07 5.62 0.29
CA THR A 82 11.05 5.37 1.73
C THR A 82 11.29 3.91 2.06
N ALA A 83 11.66 3.62 3.31
CA ALA A 83 11.98 2.27 3.78
C ALA A 83 10.80 1.27 3.70
N SER A 84 9.56 1.77 3.61
CA SER A 84 8.35 0.95 3.49
C SER A 84 7.15 1.81 3.07
N GLY A 85 6.04 1.18 2.63
CA GLY A 85 4.77 1.90 2.40
C GLY A 85 4.25 2.61 3.65
N GLN A 86 4.39 2.01 4.84
CA GLN A 86 4.03 2.67 6.10
C GLN A 86 4.89 3.90 6.39
N ALA A 87 6.17 3.86 6.03
CA ALA A 87 7.06 5.01 6.13
C ALA A 87 6.63 6.14 5.17
N ALA A 88 6.16 5.80 3.96
CA ALA A 88 5.62 6.77 3.01
C ALA A 88 4.36 7.45 3.54
N LEU A 89 3.40 6.67 4.06
CA LEU A 89 2.18 7.21 4.67
C LEU A 89 2.49 8.09 5.88
N HIS A 90 3.36 7.63 6.79
CA HIS A 90 3.78 8.42 7.95
C HIS A 90 4.49 9.71 7.54
N LEU A 91 5.39 9.65 6.56
CA LEU A 91 6.09 10.82 6.04
C LEU A 91 5.12 11.85 5.46
N ALA A 92 4.13 11.41 4.66
CA ALA A 92 3.11 12.30 4.11
C ALA A 92 2.34 13.03 5.22
N ILE A 93 1.87 12.29 6.23
CA ILE A 93 1.11 12.87 7.34
C ILE A 93 1.97 13.83 8.16
N ALA A 94 3.17 13.40 8.57
CA ALA A 94 4.06 14.22 9.39
C ALA A 94 4.56 15.49 8.66
N THR A 95 4.59 15.47 7.32
CA THR A 95 4.92 16.65 6.50
C THR A 95 3.77 17.65 6.45
N LEU A 96 2.51 17.14 6.37
CA LEU A 96 1.31 17.99 6.22
C LEU A 96 0.78 18.55 7.54
N MET A 97 1.05 17.89 8.68
CA MET A 97 0.34 18.22 9.91
C MET A 97 1.06 17.78 11.18
N GLY A 98 0.62 18.34 12.31
CA GLY A 98 1.07 17.99 13.65
C GLY A 98 -0.10 17.85 14.64
N ALA A 99 0.19 18.00 15.93
CA ALA A 99 -0.78 17.90 17.02
C ALA A 99 -1.95 18.89 16.82
N GLY A 100 -3.16 18.44 17.14
CA GLY A 100 -4.40 19.21 16.95
C GLY A 100 -5.02 19.09 15.56
N SER A 101 -4.37 18.40 14.64
CA SER A 101 -4.89 18.16 13.27
C SER A 101 -5.86 16.98 13.22
N HIS A 102 -6.64 16.94 12.13
CA HIS A 102 -7.64 15.92 11.87
C HIS A 102 -7.51 15.36 10.46
N ILE A 103 -7.78 14.07 10.31
CA ILE A 103 -7.82 13.31 9.05
C ILE A 103 -9.23 12.72 8.86
N VAL A 104 -9.78 12.80 7.66
CA VAL A 104 -10.93 11.98 7.26
C VAL A 104 -10.41 10.85 6.39
N ALA A 105 -10.68 9.61 6.76
CA ALA A 105 -10.16 8.45 6.06
C ALA A 105 -11.26 7.45 5.70
N SER A 106 -11.06 6.72 4.60
CA SER A 106 -11.86 5.54 4.30
C SER A 106 -11.79 4.53 5.46
N SER A 107 -12.88 3.83 5.73
CA SER A 107 -12.89 2.69 6.67
C SER A 107 -12.37 1.39 6.04
N ALA A 108 -12.36 1.32 4.71
CA ALA A 108 -11.86 0.17 3.96
C ALA A 108 -10.37 0.34 3.66
N LEU A 109 -9.52 0.08 4.66
CA LEU A 109 -8.08 0.28 4.61
C LEU A 109 -7.31 -0.98 4.96
N TYR A 110 -6.06 -1.02 4.52
CA TYR A 110 -5.08 -1.95 5.06
C TYR A 110 -4.99 -1.82 6.59
N GLY A 111 -4.97 -2.96 7.30
CA GLY A 111 -4.98 -2.97 8.77
C GLY A 111 -3.84 -2.17 9.41
N GLY A 112 -2.66 -2.11 8.76
CA GLY A 112 -1.54 -1.29 9.23
C GLY A 112 -1.82 0.20 9.12
N SER A 113 -2.45 0.65 8.04
CA SER A 113 -2.87 2.05 7.84
C SER A 113 -3.95 2.44 8.85
N HIS A 114 -4.96 1.57 9.04
CA HIS A 114 -5.98 1.78 10.07
C HIS A 114 -5.36 1.91 11.46
N ASN A 115 -4.44 1.02 11.84
CA ASN A 115 -3.78 1.06 13.15
C ASN A 115 -2.93 2.30 13.34
N LEU A 116 -2.19 2.73 12.29
CA LEU A 116 -1.42 3.97 12.32
C LEU A 116 -2.33 5.16 12.61
N LEU A 117 -3.41 5.31 11.84
CA LEU A 117 -4.36 6.41 11.95
C LEU A 117 -5.14 6.41 13.26
N HIS A 118 -5.67 5.25 13.66
CA HIS A 118 -6.59 5.16 14.80
C HIS A 118 -5.89 5.19 16.16
N TYR A 119 -4.75 4.48 16.28
CA TYR A 119 -4.08 4.30 17.58
C TYR A 119 -2.78 5.11 17.68
N THR A 120 -1.90 4.99 16.69
CA THR A 120 -0.55 5.53 16.79
C THR A 120 -0.54 7.05 16.70
N LEU A 121 -1.17 7.64 15.69
CA LEU A 121 -1.19 9.08 15.48
C LEU A 121 -1.99 9.83 16.54
N ARG A 122 -2.98 9.20 17.15
CA ARG A 122 -3.70 9.77 18.29
C ARG A 122 -2.77 10.09 19.46
N ARG A 123 -1.70 9.29 19.66
CA ARG A 123 -0.67 9.56 20.69
C ARG A 123 0.14 10.83 20.38
N PHE A 124 0.16 11.27 19.13
CA PHE A 124 0.80 12.51 18.67
C PHE A 124 -0.20 13.66 18.49
N GLY A 125 -1.43 13.49 19.00
CA GLY A 125 -2.46 14.53 18.96
C GLY A 125 -3.14 14.70 17.61
N ILE A 126 -3.03 13.74 16.69
CA ILE A 126 -3.72 13.74 15.40
C ILE A 126 -4.92 12.79 15.48
N GLU A 127 -6.11 13.32 15.19
CA GLU A 127 -7.36 12.55 15.21
C GLU A 127 -7.75 12.08 13.81
N THR A 128 -8.46 10.94 13.74
CA THR A 128 -9.01 10.44 12.47
C THR A 128 -10.47 10.06 12.61
N THR A 129 -11.29 10.50 11.68
CA THR A 129 -12.66 10.02 11.48
C THR A 129 -12.70 9.08 10.28
N PHE A 130 -13.22 7.86 10.49
CA PHE A 130 -13.37 6.86 9.43
C PHE A 130 -14.78 6.89 8.87
N VAL A 131 -14.89 6.84 7.52
CA VAL A 131 -16.16 6.85 6.78
C VAL A 131 -16.16 5.73 5.74
N LYS A 132 -17.33 5.23 5.36
CA LYS A 132 -17.43 4.24 4.28
C LYS A 132 -17.01 4.89 2.95
N PRO A 133 -16.19 4.22 2.12
CA PRO A 133 -15.65 4.83 0.90
C PRO A 133 -16.72 5.33 -0.08
N GLY A 134 -17.84 4.62 -0.22
CA GLY A 134 -18.95 4.99 -1.09
C GLY A 134 -19.95 6.00 -0.51
N ASP A 135 -19.81 6.41 0.77
CA ASP A 135 -20.74 7.34 1.43
C ASP A 135 -20.20 8.78 1.35
N LEU A 136 -20.46 9.45 0.23
CA LEU A 136 -19.97 10.81 -0.01
C LEU A 136 -20.55 11.85 0.97
N ASP A 137 -21.73 11.62 1.50
CA ASP A 137 -22.31 12.51 2.51
C ASP A 137 -21.60 12.36 3.85
N ALA A 138 -21.20 11.15 4.22
CA ALA A 138 -20.36 10.92 5.40
C ALA A 138 -18.98 11.57 5.26
N TRP A 139 -18.35 11.55 4.07
CA TRP A 139 -17.11 12.26 3.81
C TRP A 139 -17.25 13.76 4.10
N ARG A 140 -18.32 14.40 3.60
CA ARG A 140 -18.59 15.83 3.86
C ARG A 140 -18.88 16.11 5.33
N ALA A 141 -19.73 15.30 5.96
CA ALA A 141 -20.12 15.49 7.36
C ALA A 141 -18.96 15.29 8.36
N ALA A 142 -17.95 14.50 8.01
CA ALA A 142 -16.79 14.24 8.84
C ALA A 142 -15.76 15.39 8.84
N LEU A 143 -15.85 16.33 7.90
CA LEU A 143 -14.91 17.46 7.80
C LEU A 143 -15.06 18.43 8.98
N ARG A 144 -13.91 18.89 9.49
CA ARG A 144 -13.78 19.81 10.62
C ARG A 144 -12.90 21.01 10.23
N PRO A 145 -12.95 22.12 10.98
CA PRO A 145 -12.03 23.25 10.73
C PRO A 145 -10.54 22.89 10.76
N ASN A 146 -10.17 21.88 11.55
CA ASN A 146 -8.80 21.38 11.68
C ASN A 146 -8.50 20.15 10.79
N THR A 147 -9.38 19.79 9.87
CA THR A 147 -9.09 18.71 8.90
C THR A 147 -8.00 19.18 7.93
N ARG A 148 -6.96 18.37 7.78
CA ARG A 148 -5.78 18.62 6.94
C ARG A 148 -5.58 17.63 5.80
N LEU A 149 -6.31 16.50 5.80
CA LEU A 149 -6.12 15.45 4.83
C LEU A 149 -7.39 14.60 4.67
N LEU A 150 -7.72 14.26 3.43
CA LEU A 150 -8.57 13.10 3.10
C LEU A 150 -7.68 11.94 2.65
N PHE A 151 -8.01 10.72 3.09
CA PHE A 151 -7.20 9.55 2.80
C PHE A 151 -8.05 8.33 2.42
N GLY A 152 -7.64 7.60 1.35
CA GLY A 152 -8.27 6.35 0.96
C GLY A 152 -7.33 5.45 0.14
N GLU A 153 -7.78 4.21 -0.09
CA GLU A 153 -7.10 3.24 -0.95
C GLU A 153 -7.89 3.08 -2.24
N THR A 154 -7.22 2.93 -3.38
CA THR A 154 -7.88 2.71 -4.68
C THR A 154 -8.81 1.51 -4.65
N LEU A 155 -8.37 0.44 -3.98
CA LEU A 155 -9.11 -0.78 -3.69
C LEU A 155 -8.96 -1.11 -2.20
N GLY A 156 -10.05 -1.02 -1.47
CA GLY A 156 -10.07 -1.27 -0.03
C GLY A 156 -9.79 -2.72 0.34
N ASN A 157 -9.37 -2.95 1.56
CA ASN A 157 -9.05 -4.29 2.07
C ASN A 157 -9.91 -4.58 3.32
N PRO A 158 -10.63 -5.71 3.40
CA PRO A 158 -10.57 -6.90 2.53
C PRO A 158 -11.63 -6.96 1.43
N GLY A 159 -12.64 -6.08 1.42
CA GLY A 159 -13.84 -6.19 0.57
C GLY A 159 -13.62 -5.75 -0.88
N LEU A 160 -12.50 -5.11 -1.19
CA LEU A 160 -12.20 -4.48 -2.47
C LEU A 160 -13.19 -3.36 -2.86
N ASP A 161 -13.67 -2.63 -1.86
CA ASP A 161 -14.44 -1.41 -2.10
C ASP A 161 -13.63 -0.47 -3.00
N VAL A 162 -14.24 0.06 -4.06
CA VAL A 162 -13.58 0.95 -5.00
C VAL A 162 -13.79 2.39 -4.57
N LEU A 163 -12.71 3.14 -4.38
CA LEU A 163 -12.80 4.56 -4.05
C LEU A 163 -13.18 5.38 -5.29
N ASP A 164 -14.26 6.17 -5.22
CA ASP A 164 -14.53 7.20 -6.23
C ASP A 164 -13.61 8.41 -6.00
N ILE A 165 -12.37 8.28 -6.52
CA ILE A 165 -11.31 9.25 -6.31
C ILE A 165 -11.76 10.65 -6.74
N ALA A 166 -12.45 10.77 -7.88
CA ALA A 166 -12.87 12.07 -8.40
C ALA A 166 -13.88 12.75 -7.48
N ALA A 167 -14.85 11.99 -6.96
CA ALA A 167 -15.86 12.53 -6.05
C ALA A 167 -15.25 12.93 -4.70
N VAL A 168 -14.33 12.10 -4.16
CA VAL A 168 -13.64 12.41 -2.88
C VAL A 168 -12.66 13.57 -3.04
N ALA A 169 -11.94 13.65 -4.17
CA ALA A 169 -11.07 14.78 -4.50
C ALA A 169 -11.84 16.09 -4.59
N GLN A 170 -13.02 16.08 -5.23
CA GLN A 170 -13.88 17.24 -5.28
C GLN A 170 -14.26 17.72 -3.87
N ILE A 171 -14.67 16.81 -2.99
CA ILE A 171 -15.01 17.13 -1.59
C ILE A 171 -13.79 17.74 -0.87
N ALA A 172 -12.60 17.15 -1.05
CA ALA A 172 -11.36 17.64 -0.46
C ALA A 172 -11.05 19.07 -0.91
N HIS A 173 -11.10 19.34 -2.21
CA HIS A 173 -10.77 20.63 -2.79
C HIS A 173 -11.80 21.72 -2.47
N GLU A 174 -13.10 21.40 -2.42
CA GLU A 174 -14.15 22.31 -1.93
C GLU A 174 -13.84 22.81 -0.51
N HIS A 175 -13.14 22.00 0.30
CA HIS A 175 -12.74 22.33 1.66
C HIS A 175 -11.26 22.73 1.79
N ARG A 176 -10.56 22.89 0.66
CA ARG A 176 -9.15 23.33 0.59
C ARG A 176 -8.19 22.40 1.34
N VAL A 177 -8.43 21.11 1.32
CA VAL A 177 -7.55 20.07 1.86
C VAL A 177 -7.17 19.09 0.76
N PRO A 178 -5.98 18.48 0.82
CA PRO A 178 -5.54 17.52 -0.20
C PRO A 178 -6.15 16.14 0.01
N LEU A 179 -6.16 15.36 -1.08
CA LEU A 179 -6.45 13.93 -1.09
C LEU A 179 -5.16 13.13 -1.30
N LEU A 180 -4.83 12.25 -0.35
CA LEU A 180 -3.80 11.22 -0.47
C LEU A 180 -4.45 9.86 -0.80
N VAL A 181 -3.91 9.16 -1.79
CA VAL A 181 -4.41 7.84 -2.20
C VAL A 181 -3.32 6.78 -2.10
N ASP A 182 -3.61 5.67 -1.43
CA ASP A 182 -2.83 4.45 -1.54
C ASP A 182 -3.20 3.72 -2.83
N SER A 183 -2.26 3.62 -3.76
CA SER A 183 -2.44 2.96 -5.05
C SER A 183 -1.66 1.63 -5.17
N THR A 184 -1.35 1.00 -4.03
CA THR A 184 -0.53 -0.21 -3.95
C THR A 184 -1.10 -1.38 -4.76
N PHE A 185 -2.43 -1.61 -4.72
CA PHE A 185 -3.06 -2.74 -5.39
C PHE A 185 -3.22 -2.54 -6.89
N THR A 186 -3.48 -1.32 -7.31
CA THR A 186 -3.68 -0.99 -8.73
C THR A 186 -2.38 -0.73 -9.46
N THR A 187 -1.36 -0.25 -8.78
CA THR A 187 -0.14 0.28 -9.38
C THR A 187 -0.44 1.38 -10.41
N PRO A 188 0.53 2.18 -10.86
CA PRO A 188 0.28 3.16 -11.94
C PRO A 188 -0.09 2.52 -13.29
N TYR A 189 0.03 1.18 -13.40
CA TYR A 189 -0.34 0.47 -14.61
C TYR A 189 -1.86 0.36 -14.79
N LEU A 190 -2.61 0.03 -13.73
CA LEU A 190 -4.07 -0.14 -13.80
C LEU A 190 -4.82 1.16 -13.56
N LEU A 191 -4.31 2.04 -12.68
CA LEU A 191 -4.95 3.30 -12.31
C LEU A 191 -3.90 4.33 -11.91
N LYS A 192 -4.05 5.55 -12.41
CA LYS A 192 -3.27 6.72 -12.01
C LYS A 192 -4.19 7.69 -11.26
N PRO A 193 -4.11 7.77 -9.93
CA PRO A 193 -5.02 8.60 -9.13
C PRO A 193 -4.97 10.09 -9.45
N PHE A 194 -3.83 10.61 -9.94
CA PHE A 194 -3.71 12.02 -10.36
C PHE A 194 -4.65 12.37 -11.53
N GLU A 195 -4.94 11.44 -12.44
CA GLU A 195 -5.89 11.66 -13.53
C GLU A 195 -7.34 11.80 -13.03
N HIS A 196 -7.57 11.51 -11.75
CA HIS A 196 -8.86 11.60 -11.07
C HIS A 196 -8.88 12.63 -9.92
N GLY A 197 -7.86 13.46 -9.81
CA GLY A 197 -7.83 14.59 -8.88
C GLY A 197 -7.18 14.32 -7.52
N ALA A 198 -6.52 13.18 -7.31
CA ALA A 198 -5.66 13.01 -6.14
C ALA A 198 -4.50 14.03 -6.16
N ASP A 199 -4.06 14.49 -5.00
CA ASP A 199 -2.93 15.42 -4.87
C ASP A 199 -1.64 14.68 -4.54
N PHE A 200 -1.76 13.63 -3.73
CA PHE A 200 -0.65 12.77 -3.34
C PHE A 200 -1.02 11.31 -3.56
N VAL A 201 -0.02 10.53 -3.95
CA VAL A 201 -0.14 9.07 -4.12
C VAL A 201 1.01 8.40 -3.38
N TYR A 202 0.75 7.29 -2.70
CA TYR A 202 1.84 6.46 -2.26
C TYR A 202 1.63 4.99 -2.63
N HIS A 203 2.74 4.26 -2.65
CA HIS A 203 2.75 2.81 -2.84
C HIS A 203 3.62 2.14 -1.78
N SER A 204 3.15 1.01 -1.28
CA SER A 204 4.06 0.00 -0.77
C SER A 204 4.75 -0.67 -1.95
N ALA A 205 5.94 -0.19 -2.30
CA ALA A 205 6.72 -0.74 -3.42
C ALA A 205 7.13 -2.21 -3.18
N THR A 206 7.05 -2.67 -1.92
CA THR A 206 7.19 -4.07 -1.50
C THR A 206 6.28 -5.03 -2.28
N LYS A 207 5.11 -4.55 -2.75
CA LYS A 207 4.05 -5.34 -3.36
C LYS A 207 4.28 -5.46 -4.88
N PHE A 208 3.29 -5.17 -5.68
CA PHE A 208 3.34 -5.33 -7.15
C PHE A 208 4.45 -4.54 -7.84
N LEU A 209 4.88 -3.38 -7.33
CA LEU A 209 6.00 -2.64 -7.94
C LEU A 209 7.28 -3.46 -7.92
N GLY A 210 7.68 -4.00 -6.77
CA GLY A 210 8.80 -4.94 -6.65
C GLY A 210 8.47 -6.32 -7.22
N GLY A 211 7.33 -6.87 -6.84
CA GLY A 211 6.69 -8.05 -7.44
C GLY A 211 7.34 -9.40 -7.17
N HIS A 212 8.38 -9.49 -6.34
CA HIS A 212 9.15 -10.72 -6.14
C HIS A 212 9.29 -11.14 -4.66
N GLY A 213 8.73 -10.36 -3.73
CA GLY A 213 8.81 -10.65 -2.29
C GLY A 213 10.25 -10.57 -1.71
N THR A 214 11.17 -9.91 -2.40
CA THR A 214 12.61 -9.92 -2.07
C THR A 214 13.04 -8.71 -1.26
N THR A 215 12.31 -7.59 -1.33
CA THR A 215 12.71 -6.34 -0.67
C THR A 215 11.50 -5.55 -0.18
N ILE A 216 11.71 -4.78 0.86
CA ILE A 216 10.73 -3.84 1.41
C ILE A 216 11.08 -2.44 0.92
N GLY A 217 10.05 -1.68 0.51
CA GLY A 217 10.21 -0.28 0.14
C GLY A 217 8.86 0.41 0.02
N GLY A 218 8.90 1.73 0.01
CA GLY A 218 7.76 2.59 -0.24
C GLY A 218 8.14 3.75 -1.14
N VAL A 219 7.16 4.43 -1.68
CA VAL A 219 7.34 5.65 -2.45
C VAL A 219 6.15 6.57 -2.26
N LEU A 220 6.42 7.84 -2.03
CA LEU A 220 5.46 8.92 -1.94
C LEU A 220 5.62 9.81 -3.17
N VAL A 221 4.54 10.05 -3.89
CA VAL A 221 4.51 10.83 -5.14
C VAL A 221 3.63 12.06 -4.94
N ASP A 222 4.10 13.20 -5.40
CA ASP A 222 3.37 14.47 -5.41
C ASP A 222 2.90 14.77 -6.84
N GLY A 223 1.61 15.08 -7.00
CA GLY A 223 1.05 15.52 -8.27
C GLY A 223 1.50 16.93 -8.68
N GLY A 224 1.95 17.73 -7.73
CA GLY A 224 2.30 19.14 -7.93
C GLY A 224 1.09 20.03 -8.23
N THR A 225 -0.11 19.59 -7.81
CA THR A 225 -1.39 20.24 -8.15
C THR A 225 -2.04 20.94 -6.98
N PHE A 226 -1.67 20.60 -5.74
CA PHE A 226 -2.26 21.22 -4.56
C PHE A 226 -1.65 22.60 -4.29
N ASP A 227 -2.50 23.63 -4.27
CA ASP A 227 -2.12 25.02 -4.01
C ASP A 227 -2.17 25.31 -2.50
N PHE A 228 -1.01 25.30 -1.83
CA PHE A 228 -0.88 25.56 -0.42
C PHE A 228 -1.20 27.01 -0.04
N GLU A 229 -0.89 27.97 -0.92
CA GLU A 229 -1.18 29.39 -0.73
C GLU A 229 -2.70 29.64 -0.77
N ALA A 230 -3.36 29.18 -1.84
CA ALA A 230 -4.81 29.34 -1.97
C ALA A 230 -5.59 28.57 -0.90
N SER A 231 -5.04 27.46 -0.39
CA SER A 231 -5.61 26.70 0.71
C SER A 231 -5.69 27.54 2.00
N GLY A 232 -4.62 28.26 2.36
CA GLY A 232 -4.52 29.02 3.60
C GLY A 232 -4.59 28.18 4.88
N ARG A 233 -4.45 26.86 4.77
CA ARG A 233 -4.57 25.91 5.90
C ARG A 233 -3.23 25.32 6.35
N PHE A 234 -2.16 25.61 5.64
CA PHE A 234 -0.86 24.97 5.81
C PHE A 234 0.25 26.02 6.02
N PRO A 235 0.24 26.75 7.16
CA PRO A 235 1.27 27.74 7.47
C PRO A 235 2.68 27.14 7.44
N GLU A 236 2.79 25.83 7.66
CA GLU A 236 4.03 25.09 7.60
C GLU A 236 4.72 25.13 6.21
N PHE A 237 3.99 25.54 5.16
CA PHE A 237 4.51 25.68 3.80
C PHE A 237 4.62 27.14 3.35
N THR A 238 3.79 28.02 3.91
CA THR A 238 3.59 29.41 3.45
C THR A 238 4.17 30.45 4.40
N GLU A 239 4.65 30.02 5.58
CA GLU A 239 5.31 30.88 6.56
C GLU A 239 6.79 30.52 6.72
N PRO A 240 7.65 31.45 7.17
CA PRO A 240 9.07 31.21 7.40
C PRO A 240 9.31 30.05 8.39
N TYR A 241 10.14 29.10 8.01
CA TYR A 241 10.52 27.94 8.82
C TYR A 241 11.89 28.13 9.48
N ASP A 242 11.91 28.27 10.80
CA ASP A 242 13.14 28.55 11.59
C ASP A 242 14.21 27.44 11.42
N GLY A 243 13.80 26.18 11.25
CA GLY A 243 14.70 25.05 11.04
C GLY A 243 15.51 25.11 9.74
N PHE A 244 15.16 26.04 8.83
CA PHE A 244 15.86 26.33 7.57
C PHE A 244 16.05 27.84 7.38
N HIS A 245 16.49 28.54 8.41
CA HIS A 245 16.87 29.96 8.35
C HIS A 245 15.78 30.87 7.77
N GLY A 246 14.51 30.59 8.05
CA GLY A 246 13.38 31.38 7.58
C GLY A 246 12.92 31.07 6.15
N MET A 247 13.30 29.91 5.60
CA MET A 247 12.81 29.45 4.29
C MET A 247 11.27 29.34 4.28
N VAL A 248 10.64 29.78 3.20
CA VAL A 248 9.22 29.56 2.90
C VAL A 248 9.17 28.51 1.77
N PHE A 249 8.65 27.32 2.06
CA PHE A 249 8.71 26.19 1.12
C PHE A 249 7.94 26.42 -0.19
N SER A 250 6.81 27.16 -0.14
CA SER A 250 6.01 27.52 -1.31
C SER A 250 6.70 28.53 -2.22
N GLU A 251 7.55 29.40 -1.68
CA GLU A 251 8.36 30.36 -2.46
C GLU A 251 9.58 29.64 -3.09
N GLU A 252 10.19 28.71 -2.35
CA GLU A 252 11.39 27.99 -2.81
C GLU A 252 11.07 26.97 -3.91
N SER A 253 9.88 26.37 -3.87
CA SER A 253 9.40 25.46 -4.91
C SER A 253 7.92 25.72 -5.20
N THR A 254 7.63 26.32 -6.34
CA THR A 254 6.24 26.59 -6.77
C THR A 254 5.52 25.35 -7.32
N VAL A 255 6.26 24.28 -7.66
CA VAL A 255 5.70 23.05 -8.26
C VAL A 255 5.49 21.98 -7.20
N ALA A 256 6.45 21.79 -6.30
CA ALA A 256 6.41 20.69 -5.34
C ALA A 256 6.95 21.10 -3.95
N PRO A 257 6.34 22.10 -3.29
CA PRO A 257 6.76 22.51 -1.96
C PRO A 257 6.61 21.39 -0.93
N PHE A 258 5.63 20.51 -1.12
CA PHE A 258 5.43 19.35 -0.29
C PHE A 258 6.64 18.39 -0.34
N LEU A 259 7.12 18.01 -1.53
CA LEU A 259 8.29 17.15 -1.64
C LEU A 259 9.55 17.80 -1.10
N LEU A 260 9.70 19.11 -1.30
CA LEU A 260 10.83 19.84 -0.75
C LEU A 260 10.87 19.71 0.77
N ARG A 261 9.76 20.02 1.45
CA ARG A 261 9.64 19.87 2.89
C ARG A 261 9.76 18.43 3.36
N ALA A 262 9.05 17.49 2.69
CA ALA A 262 9.10 16.08 3.03
C ALA A 262 10.52 15.52 2.97
N ARG A 263 11.35 15.97 2.03
CA ARG A 263 12.75 15.53 1.91
C ARG A 263 13.67 16.23 2.91
N ARG A 264 13.53 17.55 3.04
CA ARG A 264 14.48 18.39 3.81
C ARG A 264 14.24 18.33 5.30
N GLU A 265 12.99 18.23 5.73
CA GLU A 265 12.60 18.04 7.12
C GLU A 265 12.24 16.57 7.39
N GLY A 266 11.16 16.08 6.79
CA GLY A 266 10.57 14.79 7.13
C GLY A 266 11.55 13.62 6.97
N LEU A 267 12.06 13.38 5.78
CA LEU A 267 12.97 12.25 5.53
C LEU A 267 14.29 12.40 6.27
N ARG A 268 14.85 13.62 6.30
CA ARG A 268 16.10 13.92 7.02
C ARG A 268 15.99 13.61 8.50
N ASP A 269 14.90 14.01 9.15
CA ASP A 269 14.75 13.97 10.60
C ASP A 269 14.17 12.65 11.11
N PHE A 270 13.18 12.08 10.43
CA PHE A 270 12.61 10.76 10.78
C PHE A 270 13.46 9.59 10.28
N GLY A 271 14.27 9.78 9.25
CA GLY A 271 15.29 8.82 8.84
C GLY A 271 14.80 7.60 8.07
N ALA A 272 13.54 7.50 7.70
CA ALA A 272 12.95 6.33 7.04
C ALA A 272 13.29 6.26 5.53
N CYS A 273 14.56 6.44 5.16
CA CYS A 273 15.05 6.46 3.77
C CYS A 273 15.09 5.06 3.14
N LEU A 274 14.95 5.02 1.82
CA LEU A 274 15.12 3.81 1.04
C LEU A 274 16.59 3.47 0.86
N HIS A 275 16.97 2.22 1.08
CA HIS A 275 18.32 1.73 0.88
C HIS A 275 18.64 1.59 -0.63
N PRO A 276 19.85 1.97 -1.13
CA PRO A 276 20.16 1.92 -2.57
C PRO A 276 20.00 0.54 -3.20
N GLN A 277 20.39 -0.54 -2.51
CA GLN A 277 20.18 -1.89 -3.01
C GLN A 277 18.70 -2.27 -3.10
N ALA A 278 17.87 -1.83 -2.14
CA ALA A 278 16.42 -2.02 -2.22
C ALA A 278 15.83 -1.25 -3.41
N ALA A 279 16.24 0.00 -3.63
CA ALA A 279 15.85 0.79 -4.80
C ALA A 279 16.21 0.07 -6.11
N TRP A 280 17.41 -0.49 -6.21
CA TRP A 280 17.85 -1.25 -7.38
C TRP A 280 16.98 -2.50 -7.60
N GLN A 281 16.66 -3.26 -6.55
CA GLN A 281 15.77 -4.43 -6.67
C GLN A 281 14.35 -4.03 -7.10
N LEU A 282 13.84 -2.92 -6.58
CA LEU A 282 12.53 -2.38 -6.98
C LEU A 282 12.53 -1.95 -8.45
N LEU A 283 13.61 -1.33 -8.94
CA LEU A 283 13.78 -0.97 -10.35
C LEU A 283 13.68 -2.20 -11.26
N GLN A 284 14.32 -3.34 -10.88
CA GLN A 284 14.21 -4.59 -11.63
C GLN A 284 12.75 -5.09 -11.72
N GLY A 285 11.99 -4.94 -10.63
CA GLY A 285 10.56 -5.26 -10.63
C GLY A 285 9.75 -4.35 -11.53
N ILE A 286 10.00 -3.04 -11.48
CA ILE A 286 9.25 -2.04 -12.27
C ILE A 286 9.46 -2.22 -13.76
N GLU A 287 10.65 -2.63 -14.21
CA GLU A 287 10.95 -2.85 -15.63
C GLU A 287 10.00 -3.88 -16.29
N THR A 288 9.49 -4.84 -15.52
CA THR A 288 8.55 -5.86 -16.00
C THR A 288 7.11 -5.65 -15.47
N LEU A 289 6.83 -4.53 -14.84
CA LEU A 289 5.52 -4.26 -14.22
C LEU A 289 4.34 -4.42 -15.19
N PRO A 290 4.36 -3.86 -16.42
CA PRO A 290 3.26 -4.02 -17.36
C PRO A 290 2.94 -5.47 -17.65
N LEU A 291 3.96 -6.25 -18.01
CA LEU A 291 3.83 -7.68 -18.34
C LEU A 291 3.29 -8.50 -17.16
N ARG A 292 3.77 -8.20 -15.96
CA ARG A 292 3.29 -8.88 -14.75
C ARG A 292 1.85 -8.53 -14.42
N MET A 293 1.48 -7.24 -14.49
CA MET A 293 0.11 -6.83 -14.17
C MET A 293 -0.91 -7.40 -15.17
N GLU A 294 -0.59 -7.46 -16.46
CA GLU A 294 -1.44 -8.13 -17.45
C GLU A 294 -1.66 -9.60 -17.12
N ARG A 295 -0.59 -10.32 -16.79
CA ARG A 295 -0.67 -11.75 -16.42
C ARG A 295 -1.41 -11.95 -15.11
N HIS A 296 -1.14 -11.13 -14.08
CA HIS A 296 -1.85 -11.15 -12.81
C HIS A 296 -3.36 -10.99 -13.01
N VAL A 297 -3.79 -9.99 -13.76
CA VAL A 297 -5.21 -9.73 -14.03
C VAL A 297 -5.84 -10.88 -14.83
N ALA A 298 -5.17 -11.36 -15.89
CA ALA A 298 -5.66 -12.46 -16.69
C ALA A 298 -5.86 -13.75 -15.86
N ASN A 299 -4.88 -14.09 -15.03
CA ASN A 299 -4.97 -15.24 -14.13
C ASN A 299 -6.09 -15.06 -13.09
N THR A 300 -6.19 -13.87 -12.52
CA THR A 300 -7.23 -13.55 -11.51
C THR A 300 -8.62 -13.73 -12.07
N ARG A 301 -8.90 -13.23 -13.28
CA ARG A 301 -10.20 -13.40 -13.93
C ARG A 301 -10.60 -14.87 -14.07
N ARG A 302 -9.68 -15.74 -14.49
CA ARG A 302 -9.91 -17.18 -14.61
C ARG A 302 -10.20 -17.83 -13.26
N VAL A 303 -9.42 -17.50 -12.24
CA VAL A 303 -9.61 -18.02 -10.87
C VAL A 303 -10.93 -17.53 -10.26
N VAL A 304 -11.26 -16.25 -10.44
CA VAL A 304 -12.52 -15.65 -9.96
C VAL A 304 -13.73 -16.32 -10.64
N GLU A 305 -13.70 -16.53 -11.96
CA GLU A 305 -14.75 -17.21 -12.72
C GLU A 305 -14.97 -18.64 -12.19
N PHE A 306 -13.88 -19.39 -11.97
CA PHE A 306 -13.96 -20.73 -11.40
C PHE A 306 -14.58 -20.72 -9.99
N LEU A 307 -14.12 -19.84 -9.09
CA LEU A 307 -14.62 -19.78 -7.72
C LEU A 307 -16.06 -19.30 -7.64
N ALA A 308 -16.45 -18.31 -8.45
CA ALA A 308 -17.81 -17.79 -8.46
C ALA A 308 -18.87 -18.83 -8.92
N GLY A 309 -18.45 -19.80 -9.74
CA GLY A 309 -19.28 -20.93 -10.18
C GLY A 309 -19.26 -22.15 -9.26
N HIS A 310 -18.42 -22.17 -8.20
CA HIS A 310 -18.22 -23.37 -7.42
C HIS A 310 -19.17 -23.51 -6.23
N ALA A 311 -19.82 -24.66 -6.05
CA ALA A 311 -20.86 -24.93 -5.05
C ALA A 311 -20.40 -24.73 -3.59
N ALA A 312 -19.11 -24.92 -3.28
CA ALA A 312 -18.55 -24.70 -1.94
C ALA A 312 -18.25 -23.22 -1.63
N VAL A 313 -18.39 -22.34 -2.61
CA VAL A 313 -18.17 -20.89 -2.45
C VAL A 313 -19.51 -20.21 -2.27
N GLU A 314 -19.62 -19.34 -1.29
CA GLU A 314 -20.82 -18.56 -1.01
C GLU A 314 -20.84 -17.25 -1.79
N SER A 315 -19.71 -16.55 -1.81
CA SER A 315 -19.56 -15.28 -2.50
C SER A 315 -18.10 -15.03 -2.87
N VAL A 316 -17.89 -14.21 -3.90
CA VAL A 316 -16.59 -13.70 -4.30
C VAL A 316 -16.64 -12.19 -4.35
N ALA A 317 -15.76 -11.51 -3.63
CA ALA A 317 -15.62 -10.06 -3.64
C ALA A 317 -14.52 -9.68 -4.66
N TYR A 318 -14.93 -9.37 -5.90
CA TYR A 318 -14.02 -8.89 -6.95
C TYR A 318 -14.77 -7.86 -7.82
N PRO A 319 -14.24 -6.64 -8.01
CA PRO A 319 -14.97 -5.52 -8.60
C PRO A 319 -15.41 -5.71 -10.05
N GLU A 320 -14.79 -6.63 -10.80
CA GLU A 320 -15.22 -6.94 -12.16
C GLU A 320 -16.48 -7.85 -12.21
N LEU A 321 -16.86 -8.47 -11.10
CA LEU A 321 -18.11 -9.26 -11.05
C LEU A 321 -19.33 -8.33 -11.01
N PRO A 322 -20.40 -8.63 -11.81
CA PRO A 322 -21.63 -7.83 -11.78
C PRO A 322 -22.33 -7.79 -10.41
N THR A 323 -22.02 -8.74 -9.54
CA THR A 323 -22.56 -8.83 -8.17
C THR A 323 -21.85 -7.91 -7.17
N HIS A 324 -20.71 -7.33 -7.53
CA HIS A 324 -19.98 -6.40 -6.67
C HIS A 324 -20.69 -5.04 -6.62
N LEU A 325 -20.79 -4.44 -5.41
CA LEU A 325 -21.49 -3.16 -5.22
C LEU A 325 -20.92 -2.05 -6.11
N ASP A 326 -19.60 -2.01 -6.26
CA ASP A 326 -18.88 -0.98 -7.01
C ASP A 326 -18.57 -1.39 -8.45
N HIS A 327 -19.27 -2.41 -9.01
CA HIS A 327 -18.98 -2.91 -10.37
C HIS A 327 -18.98 -1.79 -11.42
N ALA A 328 -20.00 -0.92 -11.40
CA ALA A 328 -20.11 0.17 -12.37
C ALA A 328 -18.95 1.18 -12.25
N LEU A 329 -18.54 1.49 -11.01
CA LEU A 329 -17.41 2.36 -10.72
C LEU A 329 -16.08 1.72 -11.15
N ALA A 330 -15.88 0.44 -10.84
CA ALA A 330 -14.71 -0.33 -11.24
C ALA A 330 -14.56 -0.37 -12.77
N LYS A 331 -15.65 -0.62 -13.50
CA LYS A 331 -15.63 -0.63 -14.97
C LYS A 331 -15.19 0.73 -15.55
N ARG A 332 -15.53 1.84 -14.90
CA ARG A 332 -15.13 3.19 -15.31
C ARG A 332 -13.67 3.47 -14.98
N LEU A 333 -13.23 3.18 -13.75
CA LEU A 333 -11.91 3.56 -13.25
C LEU A 333 -10.80 2.56 -13.60
N LEU A 334 -11.14 1.29 -13.76
CA LEU A 334 -10.20 0.18 -13.91
C LEU A 334 -10.38 -0.57 -15.25
N PRO A 335 -10.30 0.10 -16.40
CA PRO A 335 -10.57 -0.54 -17.69
C PRO A 335 -9.58 -1.65 -18.05
N ARG A 336 -8.40 -1.66 -17.44
CA ARG A 336 -7.38 -2.71 -17.62
C ARG A 336 -7.57 -3.89 -16.66
N GLY A 337 -8.40 -3.75 -15.62
CA GLY A 337 -8.70 -4.79 -14.63
C GLY A 337 -8.57 -4.31 -13.19
N ALA A 338 -9.23 -5.03 -12.28
CA ALA A 338 -9.31 -4.70 -10.86
C ALA A 338 -8.16 -5.34 -10.01
N GLY A 339 -7.03 -5.61 -10.62
CA GLY A 339 -5.85 -6.17 -9.93
C GLY A 339 -5.93 -7.67 -9.69
N ALA A 340 -5.11 -8.14 -8.75
CA ALA A 340 -4.90 -9.57 -8.53
C ALA A 340 -5.05 -9.99 -7.05
N VAL A 341 -5.65 -9.15 -6.23
CA VAL A 341 -6.02 -9.49 -4.85
C VAL A 341 -7.53 -9.53 -4.79
N PHE A 342 -8.09 -10.57 -4.18
CA PHE A 342 -9.51 -10.64 -3.92
C PHE A 342 -9.82 -11.55 -2.72
N SER A 343 -11.06 -11.49 -2.24
CA SER A 343 -11.54 -12.35 -1.17
C SER A 343 -12.75 -13.15 -1.64
N PHE A 344 -12.92 -14.34 -1.08
CA PHE A 344 -14.11 -15.13 -1.25
C PHE A 344 -14.51 -15.80 0.06
N ASN A 345 -15.78 -16.11 0.22
CA ASN A 345 -16.31 -16.79 1.39
C ASN A 345 -16.60 -18.26 1.07
N LEU A 346 -15.97 -19.16 1.82
CA LEU A 346 -16.32 -20.58 1.82
C LEU A 346 -17.64 -20.78 2.56
N ARG A 347 -18.46 -21.72 2.08
CA ARG A 347 -19.55 -22.26 2.88
C ARG A 347 -18.99 -23.08 4.02
N GLY A 348 -19.29 -22.68 5.23
CA GLY A 348 -18.77 -23.34 6.44
C GLY A 348 -18.18 -22.34 7.42
N ASP A 349 -17.57 -22.90 8.44
CA ASP A 349 -16.99 -22.18 9.57
C ASP A 349 -15.46 -21.98 9.42
N ARG A 350 -14.85 -21.51 10.51
CA ARG A 350 -13.39 -21.35 10.62
C ARG A 350 -12.61 -22.65 10.38
N ALA A 351 -13.19 -23.84 10.73
CA ALA A 351 -12.53 -25.12 10.50
C ALA A 351 -12.47 -25.46 8.99
N ALA A 352 -13.53 -25.14 8.24
CA ALA A 352 -13.53 -25.29 6.78
C ALA A 352 -12.44 -24.41 6.13
N GLY A 353 -12.30 -23.15 6.56
CA GLY A 353 -11.24 -22.26 6.11
C GLY A 353 -9.83 -22.81 6.38
N ARG A 354 -9.59 -23.36 7.56
CA ARG A 354 -8.31 -24.02 7.91
C ARG A 354 -8.04 -25.23 7.04
N SER A 355 -9.03 -26.12 6.90
CA SER A 355 -8.88 -27.32 6.05
C SER A 355 -8.60 -26.98 4.59
N PHE A 356 -9.20 -25.88 4.10
CA PHE A 356 -8.90 -25.36 2.76
C PHE A 356 -7.43 -24.94 2.63
N ILE A 357 -6.94 -24.09 3.55
CA ILE A 357 -5.55 -23.63 3.55
C ILE A 357 -4.55 -24.79 3.61
N GLU A 358 -4.78 -25.74 4.51
CA GLU A 358 -3.90 -26.89 4.75
C GLU A 358 -3.85 -27.88 3.57
N ALA A 359 -4.85 -27.87 2.70
CA ALA A 359 -4.92 -28.71 1.51
C ALA A 359 -4.29 -28.08 0.26
N LEU A 360 -3.97 -26.79 0.27
CA LEU A 360 -3.25 -26.13 -0.81
C LEU A 360 -1.78 -26.57 -0.82
N ALA A 361 -1.21 -26.72 -2.03
CA ALA A 361 0.19 -27.10 -2.21
C ALA A 361 0.98 -26.06 -3.02
N LEU A 362 0.29 -25.35 -3.91
CA LEU A 362 0.92 -24.35 -4.77
C LEU A 362 0.88 -22.95 -4.15
N PHE A 363 -0.27 -22.57 -3.57
CA PHE A 363 -0.42 -21.28 -2.90
C PHE A 363 0.41 -21.20 -1.62
N SER A 364 1.23 -20.18 -1.48
CA SER A 364 1.99 -19.94 -0.24
C SER A 364 1.10 -19.31 0.84
N HIS A 365 1.01 -19.97 2.00
CA HIS A 365 0.26 -19.47 3.14
C HIS A 365 1.08 -18.46 3.95
N LEU A 366 0.86 -17.18 3.71
CA LEU A 366 1.57 -16.07 4.38
C LEU A 366 0.81 -14.73 4.26
N ALA A 367 1.19 -13.77 5.09
CA ALA A 367 0.56 -12.45 5.15
C ALA A 367 1.25 -11.44 4.20
N ASN A 368 1.15 -11.63 2.90
CA ASN A 368 1.61 -10.70 1.88
C ASN A 368 0.64 -10.66 0.70
N VAL A 369 0.89 -9.78 -0.28
CA VAL A 369 0.22 -9.68 -1.58
C VAL A 369 1.20 -9.16 -2.63
N GLY A 370 0.88 -9.35 -3.91
CA GLY A 370 1.64 -8.74 -5.00
C GLY A 370 2.97 -9.41 -5.32
N ASP A 371 3.12 -10.67 -4.95
CA ASP A 371 4.26 -11.53 -5.33
C ASP A 371 4.00 -12.18 -6.69
N ALA A 372 5.06 -12.54 -7.41
CA ALA A 372 5.00 -13.35 -8.62
C ALA A 372 4.39 -14.74 -8.37
N ARG A 373 4.43 -15.24 -7.14
CA ARG A 373 3.79 -16.47 -6.69
C ARG A 373 2.43 -16.18 -6.07
N SER A 374 1.50 -17.11 -6.24
CA SER A 374 0.18 -17.04 -5.62
C SER A 374 0.25 -17.25 -4.12
N LEU A 375 -0.44 -16.35 -3.39
CA LEU A 375 -0.46 -16.31 -1.93
C LEU A 375 -1.89 -16.46 -1.42
N VAL A 376 -2.02 -17.02 -0.22
CA VAL A 376 -3.29 -17.23 0.44
C VAL A 376 -3.21 -16.89 1.93
N ILE A 377 -4.29 -16.34 2.48
CA ILE A 377 -4.46 -16.16 3.92
C ILE A 377 -5.92 -16.38 4.30
N HIS A 378 -6.13 -16.93 5.48
CA HIS A 378 -7.44 -17.05 6.13
C HIS A 378 -7.50 -16.07 7.32
N PRO A 379 -8.10 -14.87 7.17
CA PRO A 379 -8.06 -13.82 8.18
C PRO A 379 -8.53 -14.28 9.55
N ALA A 380 -9.63 -15.04 9.63
CA ALA A 380 -10.21 -15.50 10.89
C ALA A 380 -9.29 -16.40 11.73
N SER A 381 -8.31 -17.11 11.13
CA SER A 381 -7.33 -17.91 11.87
C SER A 381 -5.93 -17.31 11.93
N THR A 382 -5.73 -16.10 11.39
CA THR A 382 -4.41 -15.45 11.36
C THR A 382 -4.47 -14.00 11.83
N THR A 383 -4.69 -13.04 10.93
CA THR A 383 -4.67 -11.61 11.25
C THR A 383 -5.77 -11.16 12.21
N HIS A 384 -6.89 -11.88 12.27
CA HIS A 384 -8.06 -11.61 13.12
C HIS A 384 -8.36 -12.77 14.07
N PHE A 385 -7.37 -13.58 14.36
CA PHE A 385 -7.51 -14.80 15.17
C PHE A 385 -8.13 -14.58 16.56
N ARG A 386 -7.91 -13.41 17.18
CA ARG A 386 -8.45 -13.06 18.51
C ARG A 386 -9.89 -12.54 18.46
N MET A 387 -10.46 -12.31 17.27
CA MET A 387 -11.84 -11.88 17.11
C MET A 387 -12.79 -13.07 17.17
N ASP A 388 -13.89 -12.91 17.88
CA ASP A 388 -15.03 -13.82 17.82
C ASP A 388 -15.87 -13.58 16.53
N ALA A 389 -16.90 -14.39 16.31
CA ALA A 389 -17.74 -14.31 15.13
C ALA A 389 -18.45 -12.94 14.99
N ALA A 390 -18.86 -12.33 16.10
CA ALA A 390 -19.54 -11.03 16.09
C ALA A 390 -18.57 -9.90 15.73
N ALA A 391 -17.35 -9.91 16.28
CA ALA A 391 -16.31 -8.95 15.98
C ALA A 391 -15.81 -9.08 14.50
N LEU A 392 -15.69 -10.30 13.99
CA LEU A 392 -15.39 -10.55 12.58
C LEU A 392 -16.48 -9.99 11.67
N ALA A 393 -17.75 -10.27 11.96
CA ALA A 393 -18.87 -9.76 11.19
C ALA A 393 -18.93 -8.22 11.19
N ALA A 394 -18.65 -7.58 12.32
CA ALA A 394 -18.55 -6.12 12.44
C ALA A 394 -17.41 -5.54 11.57
N ALA A 395 -16.34 -6.32 11.35
CA ALA A 395 -15.24 -6.00 10.44
C ALA A 395 -15.51 -6.38 8.96
N GLY A 396 -16.70 -6.88 8.64
CA GLY A 396 -17.05 -7.32 7.28
C GLY A 396 -16.38 -8.64 6.87
N ILE A 397 -15.91 -9.44 7.82
CA ILE A 397 -15.18 -10.69 7.59
C ILE A 397 -16.04 -11.86 8.07
N ALA A 398 -16.36 -12.80 7.18
CA ALA A 398 -16.98 -14.06 7.57
C ALA A 398 -15.91 -15.05 8.10
N GLU A 399 -16.36 -16.03 8.91
CA GLU A 399 -15.43 -17.07 9.42
C GLU A 399 -14.77 -17.90 8.32
N GLY A 400 -15.44 -18.06 7.17
CA GLY A 400 -14.93 -18.74 5.99
C GLY A 400 -14.24 -17.84 4.97
N THR A 401 -13.95 -16.57 5.30
CA THR A 401 -13.31 -15.63 4.35
C THR A 401 -11.88 -16.05 4.06
N ILE A 402 -11.57 -16.26 2.79
CA ILE A 402 -10.22 -16.50 2.26
C ILE A 402 -9.82 -15.32 1.39
N ARG A 403 -8.60 -14.81 1.56
CA ARG A 403 -8.01 -13.82 0.66
C ARG A 403 -6.92 -14.46 -0.18
N LEU A 404 -6.99 -14.26 -1.48
CA LEU A 404 -5.97 -14.68 -2.44
C LEU A 404 -5.24 -13.47 -3.02
N SER A 405 -3.96 -13.65 -3.31
CA SER A 405 -3.18 -12.78 -4.20
C SER A 405 -2.65 -13.68 -5.31
N ILE A 406 -3.17 -13.49 -6.51
CA ILE A 406 -2.88 -14.37 -7.65
C ILE A 406 -1.56 -13.99 -8.29
N GLY A 407 -0.72 -14.99 -8.50
CA GLY A 407 0.60 -14.87 -9.11
C GLY A 407 0.60 -15.05 -10.64
N LEU A 408 1.78 -15.42 -11.16
CA LEU A 408 2.06 -15.53 -12.58
C LEU A 408 2.06 -16.97 -13.09
N GLU A 409 1.76 -17.92 -12.24
CA GLU A 409 1.74 -19.35 -12.54
C GLU A 409 0.77 -19.65 -13.69
N ASP A 410 0.82 -20.87 -14.23
CA ASP A 410 -0.21 -21.33 -15.15
C ASP A 410 -1.57 -21.34 -14.43
N PRO A 411 -2.61 -20.69 -14.97
CA PRO A 411 -3.90 -20.59 -14.30
C PRO A 411 -4.62 -21.92 -14.15
N ASP A 412 -4.34 -22.94 -14.99
CA ASP A 412 -4.92 -24.26 -14.84
C ASP A 412 -4.34 -25.00 -13.64
N ASP A 413 -3.04 -24.85 -13.38
CA ASP A 413 -2.39 -25.38 -12.17
C ASP A 413 -2.96 -24.72 -10.90
N LEU A 414 -3.20 -23.41 -10.92
CA LEU A 414 -3.85 -22.68 -9.82
C LEU A 414 -5.26 -23.21 -9.55
N ILE A 415 -6.05 -23.40 -10.61
CA ILE A 415 -7.43 -23.91 -10.50
C ILE A 415 -7.42 -25.36 -10.00
N ASP A 416 -6.49 -26.21 -10.42
CA ASP A 416 -6.41 -27.58 -9.98
C ASP A 416 -6.00 -27.69 -8.51
N ASP A 417 -5.11 -26.81 -8.03
CA ASP A 417 -4.79 -26.70 -6.60
C ASP A 417 -6.01 -26.28 -5.77
N LEU A 418 -6.76 -25.27 -6.24
CA LEU A 418 -8.01 -24.82 -5.61
C LEU A 418 -9.09 -25.91 -5.60
N LYS A 419 -9.27 -26.68 -6.69
CA LYS A 419 -10.21 -27.80 -6.74
C LYS A 419 -9.88 -28.86 -5.68
N ARG A 420 -8.59 -29.18 -5.52
CA ARG A 420 -8.13 -30.12 -4.50
C ARG A 420 -8.45 -29.63 -3.10
N ALA A 421 -8.17 -28.36 -2.80
CA ALA A 421 -8.44 -27.75 -1.51
C ALA A 421 -9.94 -27.65 -1.21
N LEU A 422 -10.77 -27.24 -2.17
CA LEU A 422 -12.23 -27.21 -2.03
C LEU A 422 -12.83 -28.60 -1.77
N LYS A 423 -12.28 -29.65 -2.40
CA LYS A 423 -12.71 -31.04 -2.14
C LYS A 423 -12.37 -31.49 -0.72
N ALA A 424 -11.27 -31.02 -0.14
CA ALA A 424 -10.88 -31.37 1.23
C ALA A 424 -11.85 -30.76 2.27
N THR A 425 -12.39 -29.57 2.03
CA THR A 425 -13.37 -28.94 2.94
C THR A 425 -14.67 -29.71 3.03
N GLN A 426 -15.13 -30.31 1.92
CA GLN A 426 -16.37 -31.09 1.89
C GLN A 426 -16.27 -32.39 2.70
N LYS A 427 -15.06 -33.01 2.77
CA LYS A 427 -14.82 -34.20 3.58
C LYS A 427 -14.82 -33.87 5.08
N ALA A 428 -14.31 -32.73 5.47
CA ALA A 428 -14.30 -32.26 6.85
C ALA A 428 -15.72 -32.00 7.39
N SER A 429 -16.60 -31.43 6.56
CA SER A 429 -18.00 -31.18 6.90
C SER A 429 -18.84 -32.46 6.98
N GLY A 430 -18.48 -33.51 6.26
CA GLY A 430 -19.18 -34.81 6.25
C GLY A 430 -18.79 -35.76 7.39
N SER A 431 -17.71 -35.50 8.12
CA SER A 431 -17.23 -36.37 9.19
C SER A 431 -17.71 -35.96 10.60
N GLY A 432 -18.62 -35.02 10.72
CA GLY A 432 -19.25 -34.54 11.95
C GLY A 432 -20.37 -35.41 12.46
N ALA A 433 -20.19 -36.73 12.60
CA ALA A 433 -21.03 -37.55 13.47
C ALA A 433 -20.50 -37.42 14.91
N PRO A 434 -21.36 -37.26 15.94
CA PRO A 434 -20.91 -37.07 17.31
C PRO A 434 -20.23 -38.35 17.80
N ARG A 435 -18.95 -38.29 18.10
CA ARG A 435 -18.28 -39.32 18.90
C ARG A 435 -18.75 -39.13 20.33
N GLY A 436 -19.80 -39.88 20.66
CA GLY A 436 -20.21 -40.10 22.04
C GLY A 436 -19.17 -40.94 22.79
N GLY A 437 -18.96 -40.62 24.04
CA GLY A 437 -18.25 -41.49 24.97
C GLY A 437 -17.04 -40.79 25.62
N ALA A 438 -17.26 -40.11 26.73
CA ALA A 438 -16.21 -39.77 27.67
C ALA A 438 -15.75 -41.03 28.42
N PRO A 439 -14.44 -41.28 28.60
CA PRO A 439 -13.96 -42.12 29.68
C PRO A 439 -13.64 -41.27 30.90
N GLY A 440 -14.11 -41.73 32.05
CA GLY A 440 -13.97 -41.10 33.35
C GLY A 440 -12.52 -40.86 33.76
N VAL A 441 -12.29 -39.74 34.37
CA VAL A 441 -11.00 -39.35 34.97
C VAL A 441 -11.01 -39.87 36.41
N SER A 442 -10.16 -40.86 36.70
CA SER A 442 -9.75 -41.20 38.09
C SER A 442 -8.61 -40.28 38.47
N GLY A 443 -8.75 -39.66 39.67
CA GLY A 443 -7.77 -38.73 40.18
C GLY A 443 -6.42 -39.33 40.53
N ALA A 444 -5.39 -38.53 40.39
CA ALA A 444 -4.15 -38.65 41.17
C ALA A 444 -3.59 -37.24 41.43
N SER A 445 -3.43 -36.97 42.69
CA SER A 445 -2.76 -35.82 43.30
C SER A 445 -1.25 -35.84 43.04
N GLY A 446 -0.64 -34.65 42.81
CA GLY A 446 0.82 -34.61 42.82
C GLY A 446 1.41 -33.26 42.44
N THR A 447 1.69 -32.44 43.46
CA THR A 447 2.80 -31.49 43.65
C THR A 447 3.15 -30.44 42.61
N ALA A 448 3.05 -29.18 43.06
CA ALA A 448 3.54 -27.95 42.45
C ALA A 448 5.06 -27.94 42.26
N ALA A 449 5.52 -27.46 41.10
CA ALA A 449 6.88 -27.02 40.85
C ALA A 449 6.89 -25.53 40.45
N GLN A 450 7.71 -24.75 41.14
CA GLN A 450 7.93 -23.32 40.94
C GLN A 450 8.70 -23.02 39.67
N PRO A 451 8.52 -21.84 39.02
CA PRO A 451 9.29 -21.42 37.86
C PRO A 451 10.68 -20.88 38.28
N ARG A 452 11.70 -21.18 37.47
CA ARG A 452 13.04 -20.58 37.53
C ARG A 452 13.09 -19.28 36.74
N PRO A 453 13.95 -18.32 37.14
CA PRO A 453 14.06 -17.03 36.47
C PRO A 453 14.95 -17.12 35.19
N GLU A 454 14.58 -16.36 34.18
CA GLU A 454 15.37 -16.10 33.00
C GLU A 454 16.55 -15.17 33.33
N SER A 455 17.69 -15.50 32.80
CA SER A 455 18.91 -14.67 32.83
C SER A 455 19.35 -14.33 31.42
N ALA A 456 19.62 -13.02 31.22
CA ALA A 456 20.33 -12.28 30.16
C ALA A 456 19.70 -12.21 28.78
#